data_20c8000f93af635dac9660b56d800487
#
_entry.id   20c8000f93af635dac9660b56d800487
#
_cell.length_a   1.000
_cell.length_b   1.000
_cell.length_c   1.000
_cell.angle_alpha   90.00
_cell.angle_beta   90.00
_cell.angle_gamma   90.00
#
_symmetry.space_group_name_H-M   'P 1'
#
loop_
_entity.id
_entity.type
_entity.pdbx_description
1 polymer ?
#
loop_
_entity_poly.entity_id
_entity_poly.type
_entity_poly.pdbx_seq_one_letter_code
_entity_poly.pdbx_strand_id
1 'polypeptide(L)'
;MTHPARTARGPDLRLVRAWIDRYWLAVWFGIISAMRLSVLSTGEAGFDARLYLKATRAWLAGADPWILIDTQRFAAPPPTLLPLAPIAILPESIGVAVMIALAVVGAVATVRILRLPWWWILFPPFLDAAWNGNPQNLLLPLILVGAGPLAAFLKIYAVLPMALTLRWRALLVTGAALLVTAPFLPWGSYIAQFGDLSTALATQSDGGLSATALPWLIPVAFAALLFAGRERAAWLAVPALWPTTQWYYSTLAVPALTPLAAAVIAIPVPGAAVVAVVIVAVTRRTTSRDRLVADWRPGILGRP
;
A
#
# COMPACT_ATOMS: atom_id res chain seq x y z
N MET A 1 10.42 31.49 -59.80
CA MET A 1 10.18 31.63 -58.35
C MET A 1 10.39 30.26 -57.72
N THR A 2 11.55 30.05 -57.13
CA THR A 2 11.95 28.74 -56.48
C THR A 2 11.60 28.86 -54.99
N HIS A 3 10.59 28.08 -54.54
CA HIS A 3 10.26 27.95 -53.13
C HIS A 3 11.45 27.27 -52.40
N PRO A 4 11.99 27.85 -51.32
CA PRO A 4 13.01 27.19 -50.50
C PRO A 4 12.37 25.96 -49.84
N ALA A 5 12.94 24.77 -50.08
CA ALA A 5 12.58 23.55 -49.40
C ALA A 5 12.73 23.75 -47.88
N ARG A 6 11.63 23.65 -47.09
CA ARG A 6 11.66 23.57 -45.64
C ARG A 6 12.42 22.29 -45.26
N THR A 7 13.68 22.41 -44.89
CA THR A 7 14.39 21.32 -44.25
C THR A 7 13.67 20.97 -42.95
N ALA A 8 13.07 19.78 -42.91
CA ALA A 8 12.45 19.25 -41.70
C ALA A 8 13.51 19.19 -40.59
N ARG A 9 13.43 20.09 -39.63
CA ARG A 9 14.28 20.05 -38.43
C ARG A 9 13.95 18.72 -37.73
N GLY A 10 14.95 17.85 -37.59
CA GLY A 10 14.82 16.65 -36.77
C GLY A 10 14.42 17.01 -35.32
N PRO A 11 13.90 16.04 -34.57
CA PRO A 11 13.45 16.27 -33.19
C PRO A 11 14.63 16.81 -32.35
N ASP A 12 14.37 17.86 -31.58
CA ASP A 12 15.37 18.41 -30.64
C ASP A 12 15.66 17.37 -29.53
N LEU A 13 16.80 16.73 -29.61
CA LEU A 13 17.24 15.67 -28.69
C LEU A 13 17.23 16.12 -27.23
N ARG A 14 17.39 17.44 -26.96
CA ARG A 14 17.32 17.98 -25.61
C ARG A 14 15.89 17.93 -25.06
N LEU A 15 14.90 18.23 -25.88
CA LEU A 15 13.47 18.13 -25.49
C LEU A 15 13.07 16.67 -25.28
N VAL A 16 13.52 15.76 -26.13
CA VAL A 16 13.26 14.33 -26.00
C VAL A 16 13.87 13.80 -24.68
N ARG A 17 15.10 14.17 -24.38
CA ARG A 17 15.76 13.76 -23.12
C ARG A 17 15.03 14.33 -21.90
N ALA A 18 14.68 15.62 -21.90
CA ALA A 18 13.94 16.23 -20.81
C ALA A 18 12.56 15.57 -20.60
N TRP A 19 11.91 15.15 -21.67
CA TRP A 19 10.65 14.41 -21.60
C TRP A 19 10.85 13.01 -21.01
N ILE A 20 11.87 12.27 -21.44
CA ILE A 20 12.22 10.96 -20.87
C ILE A 20 12.53 11.11 -19.38
N ASP A 21 13.42 12.03 -19.00
CA ASP A 21 13.80 12.25 -17.60
C ASP A 21 12.58 12.56 -16.70
N ARG A 22 11.56 13.19 -17.26
CA ARG A 22 10.34 13.57 -16.53
C ARG A 22 9.30 12.45 -16.44
N TYR A 23 9.15 11.63 -17.49
CA TYR A 23 8.01 10.71 -17.60
C TYR A 23 8.38 9.23 -17.65
N TRP A 24 9.67 8.85 -17.65
CA TRP A 24 10.09 7.44 -17.74
C TRP A 24 9.40 6.56 -16.68
N LEU A 25 9.24 7.08 -15.45
CA LEU A 25 8.61 6.35 -14.37
C LEU A 25 7.08 6.22 -14.58
N ALA A 26 6.44 7.24 -15.16
CA ALA A 26 5.04 7.15 -15.56
C ALA A 26 4.80 6.08 -16.64
N VAL A 27 5.68 6.03 -17.63
CA VAL A 27 5.66 5.00 -18.68
C VAL A 27 5.88 3.62 -18.07
N TRP A 28 6.86 3.49 -17.18
CA TRP A 28 7.14 2.25 -16.46
C TRP A 28 5.91 1.76 -15.66
N PHE A 29 5.29 2.64 -14.87
CA PHE A 29 4.08 2.31 -14.14
C PHE A 29 2.95 1.89 -15.08
N GLY A 30 2.76 2.61 -16.19
CA GLY A 30 1.76 2.27 -17.21
C GLY A 30 1.98 0.89 -17.80
N ILE A 31 3.21 0.53 -18.14
CA ILE A 31 3.56 -0.80 -18.68
C ILE A 31 3.25 -1.90 -17.65
N ILE A 32 3.77 -1.78 -16.42
CA ILE A 32 3.56 -2.80 -15.39
C ILE A 32 2.06 -2.94 -15.06
N SER A 33 1.33 -1.82 -14.97
CA SER A 33 -0.11 -1.85 -14.72
C SER A 33 -0.89 -2.49 -15.88
N ALA A 34 -0.53 -2.19 -17.11
CA ALA A 34 -1.16 -2.81 -18.28
C ALA A 34 -0.89 -4.32 -18.32
N MET A 35 0.34 -4.75 -18.05
CA MET A 35 0.70 -6.17 -17.93
C MET A 35 -0.12 -6.86 -16.82
N ARG A 36 -0.28 -6.22 -15.65
CA ARG A 36 -1.08 -6.77 -14.56
C ARG A 36 -2.55 -6.89 -14.94
N LEU A 37 -3.14 -5.82 -15.49
CA LEU A 37 -4.54 -5.80 -15.89
C LEU A 37 -4.84 -6.79 -17.01
N SER A 38 -3.89 -7.09 -17.90
CA SER A 38 -4.09 -8.05 -18.98
C SER A 38 -4.26 -9.50 -18.51
N VAL A 39 -3.78 -9.82 -17.29
CA VAL A 39 -3.91 -11.17 -16.70
C VAL A 39 -5.04 -11.27 -15.67
N LEU A 40 -5.65 -10.14 -15.29
CA LEU A 40 -6.79 -10.13 -14.37
C LEU A 40 -8.09 -10.36 -15.14
N SER A 41 -8.89 -11.30 -14.65
CA SER A 41 -10.24 -11.48 -15.19
C SER A 41 -11.20 -10.43 -14.61
N THR A 42 -12.18 -9.99 -15.40
CA THR A 42 -13.21 -9.04 -14.92
C THR A 42 -14.05 -9.60 -13.77
N GLY A 43 -14.19 -10.92 -13.68
CA GLY A 43 -14.91 -11.60 -12.59
C GLY A 43 -14.21 -11.52 -11.24
N GLU A 44 -12.90 -11.20 -11.22
CA GLU A 44 -12.11 -11.04 -9.98
C GLU A 44 -12.15 -9.61 -9.43
N ALA A 45 -12.66 -8.64 -10.17
CA ALA A 45 -12.77 -7.27 -9.67
C ALA A 45 -13.55 -7.22 -8.36
N GLY A 46 -12.97 -6.57 -7.33
CA GLY A 46 -13.57 -6.49 -6.00
C GLY A 46 -13.46 -7.78 -5.19
N PHE A 47 -12.51 -8.66 -5.50
CA PHE A 47 -12.31 -9.92 -4.78
C PHE A 47 -12.15 -9.69 -3.26
N ASP A 48 -11.21 -8.86 -2.86
CA ASP A 48 -11.01 -8.54 -1.44
C ASP A 48 -12.23 -7.86 -0.83
N ALA A 49 -12.88 -6.94 -1.56
CA ALA A 49 -14.09 -6.30 -1.08
C ALA A 49 -15.18 -7.33 -0.74
N ARG A 50 -15.42 -8.30 -1.61
CA ARG A 50 -16.41 -9.39 -1.34
C ARG A 50 -16.02 -10.17 -0.10
N LEU A 51 -14.76 -10.55 0.04
CA LEU A 51 -14.26 -11.30 1.20
C LEU A 51 -14.47 -10.52 2.50
N TYR A 52 -14.09 -9.24 2.52
CA TYR A 52 -14.26 -8.36 3.69
C TYR A 52 -15.74 -8.15 4.06
N LEU A 53 -16.58 -7.90 3.06
CA LEU A 53 -18.01 -7.67 3.29
C LEU A 53 -18.73 -8.96 3.73
N LYS A 54 -18.41 -10.12 3.18
CA LYS A 54 -18.96 -11.41 3.61
C LYS A 54 -18.59 -11.70 5.06
N ALA A 55 -17.32 -11.53 5.44
CA ALA A 55 -16.87 -11.71 6.82
C ALA A 55 -17.58 -10.74 7.78
N THR A 56 -17.73 -9.48 7.39
CA THR A 56 -18.42 -8.49 8.22
C THR A 56 -19.90 -8.81 8.37
N ARG A 57 -20.58 -9.30 7.33
CA ARG A 57 -21.98 -9.77 7.40
C ARG A 57 -22.11 -10.97 8.31
N ALA A 58 -21.18 -11.94 8.25
CA ALA A 58 -21.18 -13.08 9.15
C ALA A 58 -21.12 -12.63 10.60
N TRP A 59 -20.23 -11.69 10.94
CA TRP A 59 -20.17 -11.09 12.27
C TRP A 59 -21.46 -10.40 12.68
N LEU A 60 -22.05 -9.56 11.82
CA LEU A 60 -23.31 -8.86 12.11
C LEU A 60 -24.49 -9.84 12.32
N ALA A 61 -24.44 -11.03 11.70
CA ALA A 61 -25.39 -12.11 11.89
C ALA A 61 -25.08 -13.01 13.11
N GLY A 62 -24.04 -12.71 13.90
CA GLY A 62 -23.61 -13.52 15.05
C GLY A 62 -22.85 -14.78 14.67
N ALA A 63 -22.47 -14.93 13.41
CA ALA A 63 -21.63 -16.04 12.92
C ALA A 63 -20.14 -15.71 12.99
N ASP A 64 -19.29 -16.73 12.85
CA ASP A 64 -17.84 -16.57 12.87
C ASP A 64 -17.33 -15.98 11.54
N PRO A 65 -16.65 -14.81 11.54
CA PRO A 65 -16.12 -14.18 10.34
C PRO A 65 -14.95 -14.94 9.68
N TRP A 66 -14.24 -15.80 10.42
CA TRP A 66 -13.01 -16.47 9.97
C TRP A 66 -13.25 -17.90 9.46
N ILE A 67 -14.48 -18.33 9.40
CA ILE A 67 -14.85 -19.58 8.74
C ILE A 67 -14.50 -19.46 7.24
N LEU A 68 -14.08 -20.59 6.67
CA LEU A 68 -13.77 -20.69 5.25
C LEU A 68 -14.97 -20.25 4.41
N ILE A 69 -14.79 -19.21 3.62
CA ILE A 69 -15.77 -18.74 2.64
C ILE A 69 -15.24 -19.13 1.28
N ASP A 70 -15.88 -20.09 0.65
CA ASP A 70 -15.39 -20.74 -0.58
C ASP A 70 -13.99 -21.37 -0.35
N THR A 71 -12.98 -20.92 -1.09
CA THR A 71 -11.59 -21.39 -0.97
C THR A 71 -10.70 -20.41 -0.20
N GLN A 72 -11.26 -19.29 0.26
CA GLN A 72 -10.49 -18.18 0.84
C GLN A 72 -10.94 -17.88 2.27
N ARG A 73 -10.00 -17.51 3.12
CA ARG A 73 -10.28 -17.09 4.49
C ARG A 73 -10.04 -15.59 4.66
N PHE A 74 -11.00 -14.93 5.31
CA PHE A 74 -10.80 -13.59 5.84
C PHE A 74 -9.79 -13.67 6.99
N ALA A 75 -8.69 -12.93 6.91
CA ALA A 75 -7.62 -13.03 7.90
C ALA A 75 -7.33 -11.72 8.63
N ALA A 76 -8.08 -10.66 8.36
CA ALA A 76 -7.92 -9.42 9.09
C ALA A 76 -8.42 -9.55 10.54
N PRO A 77 -7.79 -8.83 11.51
CA PRO A 77 -8.17 -8.89 12.90
C PRO A 77 -9.55 -8.25 13.17
N PRO A 78 -10.19 -8.56 14.32
CA PRO A 78 -11.55 -8.14 14.64
C PRO A 78 -11.86 -6.64 14.48
N PRO A 79 -10.97 -5.69 14.81
CA PRO A 79 -11.26 -4.27 14.64
C PRO A 79 -11.61 -3.85 13.22
N THR A 80 -11.15 -4.62 12.21
CA THR A 80 -11.45 -4.35 10.78
C THR A 80 -12.95 -4.44 10.47
N LEU A 81 -13.70 -5.22 11.23
CA LEU A 81 -15.14 -5.40 11.03
C LEU A 81 -15.94 -4.11 11.28
N LEU A 82 -15.50 -3.28 12.26
CA LEU A 82 -16.23 -2.08 12.67
C LEU A 82 -16.38 -1.03 11.56
N PRO A 83 -15.31 -0.53 10.92
CA PRO A 83 -15.43 0.46 9.85
C PRO A 83 -16.13 -0.08 8.60
N LEU A 84 -16.18 -1.40 8.44
CA LEU A 84 -16.82 -2.04 7.30
C LEU A 84 -18.31 -2.34 7.53
N ALA A 85 -18.78 -2.35 8.77
CA ALA A 85 -20.19 -2.66 9.10
C ALA A 85 -21.19 -1.81 8.31
N PRO A 86 -21.04 -0.46 8.20
CA PRO A 86 -21.98 0.35 7.43
C PRO A 86 -22.03 0.00 5.93
N ILE A 87 -20.91 -0.52 5.39
CA ILE A 87 -20.84 -0.92 3.97
C ILE A 87 -21.41 -2.32 3.78
N ALA A 88 -21.21 -3.19 4.76
CA ALA A 88 -21.65 -4.58 4.72
C ALA A 88 -23.19 -4.74 4.72
N ILE A 89 -23.95 -3.78 5.24
CA ILE A 89 -25.41 -3.79 5.19
C ILE A 89 -25.99 -3.45 3.81
N LEU A 90 -25.18 -2.88 2.92
CA LEU A 90 -25.58 -2.57 1.54
C LEU A 90 -25.73 -3.85 0.70
N PRO A 91 -26.50 -3.84 -0.38
CA PRO A 91 -26.46 -4.90 -1.39
C PRO A 91 -25.02 -5.18 -1.83
N GLU A 92 -24.68 -6.44 -2.11
CA GLU A 92 -23.29 -6.84 -2.36
C GLU A 92 -22.61 -6.02 -3.47
N SER A 93 -23.27 -5.85 -4.61
CA SER A 93 -22.75 -5.08 -5.74
C SER A 93 -22.46 -3.63 -5.38
N ILE A 94 -23.34 -3.01 -4.58
CA ILE A 94 -23.16 -1.63 -4.11
C ILE A 94 -22.02 -1.57 -3.09
N GLY A 95 -21.96 -2.48 -2.14
CA GLY A 95 -20.88 -2.55 -1.16
C GLY A 95 -19.51 -2.73 -1.81
N VAL A 96 -19.40 -3.62 -2.80
CA VAL A 96 -18.17 -3.82 -3.57
C VAL A 96 -17.79 -2.54 -4.35
N ALA A 97 -18.74 -1.90 -5.02
CA ALA A 97 -18.50 -0.66 -5.74
C ALA A 97 -18.02 0.47 -4.79
N VAL A 98 -18.61 0.57 -3.60
CA VAL A 98 -18.17 1.51 -2.55
C VAL A 98 -16.74 1.23 -2.11
N MET A 99 -16.38 -0.02 -1.87
CA MET A 99 -15.02 -0.41 -1.48
C MET A 99 -13.98 -0.06 -2.56
N ILE A 100 -14.29 -0.35 -3.83
CA ILE A 100 -13.44 0.03 -4.97
C ILE A 100 -13.30 1.57 -5.04
N ALA A 101 -14.41 2.29 -4.94
CA ALA A 101 -14.39 3.76 -4.96
C ALA A 101 -13.56 4.34 -3.81
N LEU A 102 -13.67 3.81 -2.61
CA LEU A 102 -12.86 4.20 -1.46
C LEU A 102 -11.36 3.93 -1.69
N ALA A 103 -11.01 2.80 -2.30
CA ALA A 103 -9.63 2.49 -2.65
C ALA A 103 -9.07 3.48 -3.69
N VAL A 104 -9.86 3.88 -4.69
CA VAL A 104 -9.49 4.92 -5.66
C VAL A 104 -9.33 6.27 -4.98
N VAL A 105 -10.28 6.67 -4.12
CA VAL A 105 -10.21 7.91 -3.35
C VAL A 105 -8.96 7.95 -2.48
N GLY A 106 -8.59 6.83 -1.85
CA GLY A 106 -7.37 6.69 -1.06
C GLY A 106 -6.09 6.93 -1.88
N ALA A 107 -6.02 6.37 -3.09
CA ALA A 107 -4.91 6.60 -4.01
C ALA A 107 -4.81 8.07 -4.43
N VAL A 108 -5.93 8.68 -4.84
CA VAL A 108 -6.00 10.10 -5.21
C VAL A 108 -5.63 11.00 -4.04
N ALA A 109 -6.15 10.71 -2.84
CA ALA A 109 -5.84 11.46 -1.62
C ALA A 109 -4.33 11.39 -1.32
N THR A 110 -3.71 10.20 -1.42
CA THR A 110 -2.27 10.03 -1.25
C THR A 110 -1.48 10.90 -2.21
N VAL A 111 -1.80 10.85 -3.51
CA VAL A 111 -1.11 11.66 -4.54
C VAL A 111 -1.26 13.16 -4.23
N ARG A 112 -2.44 13.61 -3.81
CA ARG A 112 -2.70 15.02 -3.47
C ARG A 112 -1.99 15.47 -2.20
N ILE A 113 -2.08 14.70 -1.11
CA ILE A 113 -1.48 15.04 0.18
C ILE A 113 0.05 15.11 0.06
N LEU A 114 0.65 14.16 -0.66
CA LEU A 114 2.10 14.13 -0.90
C LEU A 114 2.54 15.05 -2.04
N ARG A 115 1.61 15.75 -2.70
CA ARG A 115 1.87 16.62 -3.86
C ARG A 115 2.67 15.94 -4.96
N LEU A 116 2.40 14.65 -5.19
CA LEU A 116 3.05 13.89 -6.25
C LEU A 116 2.47 14.32 -7.62
N PRO A 117 3.22 14.15 -8.72
CA PRO A 117 2.67 14.29 -10.06
C PRO A 117 1.43 13.39 -10.21
N TRP A 118 0.39 13.87 -10.90
CA TRP A 118 -0.89 13.18 -11.04
C TRP A 118 -0.78 11.76 -11.59
N TRP A 119 0.22 11.48 -12.44
CA TRP A 119 0.46 10.16 -13.02
C TRP A 119 0.91 9.11 -11.99
N TRP A 120 1.26 9.50 -10.74
CA TRP A 120 1.46 8.54 -9.66
C TRP A 120 0.22 7.71 -9.34
N ILE A 121 -0.97 8.13 -9.79
CA ILE A 121 -2.17 7.29 -9.68
C ILE A 121 -2.01 5.96 -10.45
N LEU A 122 -1.12 5.93 -11.46
CA LEU A 122 -0.77 4.73 -12.22
C LEU A 122 0.21 3.82 -11.47
N PHE A 123 0.64 4.18 -10.26
CA PHE A 123 1.52 3.31 -9.46
C PHE A 123 0.86 1.95 -9.28
N PRO A 124 1.46 0.85 -9.79
CA PRO A 124 0.78 -0.43 -9.91
C PRO A 124 0.16 -0.96 -8.62
N PRO A 125 0.80 -0.84 -7.42
CA PRO A 125 0.18 -1.21 -6.16
C PRO A 125 -1.12 -0.46 -5.83
N PHE A 126 -1.29 0.81 -6.27
CA PHE A 126 -2.56 1.53 -6.10
C PHE A 126 -3.67 0.94 -6.94
N LEU A 127 -3.35 0.59 -8.19
CA LEU A 127 -4.32 0.00 -9.11
C LEU A 127 -4.71 -1.41 -8.68
N ASP A 128 -3.75 -2.21 -8.18
CA ASP A 128 -4.02 -3.55 -7.66
C ASP A 128 -4.94 -3.50 -6.44
N ALA A 129 -4.69 -2.60 -5.47
CA ALA A 129 -5.58 -2.40 -4.33
C ALA A 129 -6.97 -1.93 -4.75
N ALA A 130 -7.06 -1.01 -5.74
CA ALA A 130 -8.34 -0.51 -6.24
C ALA A 130 -9.12 -1.60 -6.98
N TRP A 131 -8.45 -2.38 -7.82
CA TRP A 131 -9.07 -3.51 -8.52
C TRP A 131 -9.68 -4.51 -7.55
N ASN A 132 -8.95 -4.86 -6.51
CA ASN A 132 -9.41 -5.81 -5.48
C ASN A 132 -10.44 -5.19 -4.51
N GLY A 133 -10.64 -3.86 -4.55
CA GLY A 133 -11.47 -3.15 -3.56
C GLY A 133 -10.90 -3.25 -2.15
N ASN A 134 -9.55 -3.35 -2.02
CA ASN A 134 -8.89 -3.47 -0.73
C ASN A 134 -8.75 -2.10 -0.05
N PRO A 135 -9.06 -1.97 1.25
CA PRO A 135 -8.94 -0.72 1.98
C PRO A 135 -7.49 -0.21 2.16
N GLN A 136 -6.50 -0.94 1.67
CA GLN A 136 -5.08 -0.61 1.78
C GLN A 136 -4.73 0.81 1.34
N ASN A 137 -5.33 1.30 0.26
CA ASN A 137 -5.06 2.65 -0.26
C ASN A 137 -5.52 3.75 0.69
N LEU A 138 -6.42 3.45 1.64
CA LEU A 138 -6.85 4.42 2.65
C LEU A 138 -5.85 4.60 3.78
N LEU A 139 -4.98 3.62 4.05
CA LEU A 139 -4.11 3.64 5.23
C LEU A 139 -3.17 4.85 5.22
N LEU A 140 -2.48 5.05 4.12
CA LEU A 140 -1.48 6.11 4.01
C LEU A 140 -2.10 7.51 4.19
N PRO A 141 -3.15 7.91 3.44
CA PRO A 141 -3.77 9.22 3.63
C PRO A 141 -4.36 9.38 5.03
N LEU A 142 -4.98 8.34 5.62
CA LEU A 142 -5.49 8.40 6.99
C LEU A 142 -4.37 8.66 8.02
N ILE A 143 -3.23 7.97 7.89
CA ILE A 143 -2.08 8.21 8.77
C ILE A 143 -1.56 9.65 8.59
N LEU A 144 -1.49 10.14 7.35
CA LEU A 144 -0.95 11.46 7.05
C LEU A 144 -1.83 12.60 7.57
N VAL A 145 -3.16 12.47 7.53
CA VAL A 145 -4.09 13.48 8.06
C VAL A 145 -4.35 13.35 9.56
N GLY A 146 -3.72 12.39 10.23
CA GLY A 146 -3.89 12.21 11.69
C GLY A 146 -5.00 11.24 12.10
N ALA A 147 -5.72 10.64 11.14
CA ALA A 147 -6.72 9.60 11.38
C ALA A 147 -6.11 8.18 11.48
N GLY A 148 -4.90 8.08 12.05
CA GLY A 148 -4.16 6.84 12.24
C GLY A 148 -4.94 5.73 12.95
N PRO A 149 -5.75 6.02 14.00
CA PRO A 149 -6.60 5.01 14.64
C PRO A 149 -7.52 4.28 13.65
N LEU A 150 -8.16 5.00 12.73
CA LEU A 150 -9.00 4.38 11.69
C LEU A 150 -8.17 3.53 10.72
N ALA A 151 -6.97 3.98 10.35
CA ALA A 151 -6.06 3.18 9.55
C ALA A 151 -5.68 1.85 10.24
N ALA A 152 -5.41 1.89 11.56
CA ALA A 152 -5.11 0.71 12.36
C ALA A 152 -6.31 -0.25 12.50
N PHE A 153 -7.53 0.28 12.56
CA PHE A 153 -8.75 -0.54 12.53
C PHE A 153 -8.91 -1.23 11.17
N LEU A 154 -8.66 -0.55 10.07
CA LEU A 154 -8.71 -1.17 8.75
C LEU A 154 -7.62 -2.24 8.57
N LYS A 155 -6.40 -1.97 9.04
CA LYS A 155 -5.25 -2.87 8.96
C LYS A 155 -4.31 -2.63 10.13
N ILE A 156 -4.19 -3.59 11.04
CA ILE A 156 -3.43 -3.45 12.28
C ILE A 156 -1.97 -3.03 12.08
N TYR A 157 -1.33 -3.47 11.01
CA TYR A 157 0.06 -3.09 10.72
C TYR A 157 0.27 -1.58 10.41
N ALA A 158 -0.81 -0.80 10.23
CA ALA A 158 -0.72 0.66 10.18
C ALA A 158 -0.21 1.28 11.50
N VAL A 159 -0.23 0.52 12.60
CA VAL A 159 0.42 0.89 13.86
C VAL A 159 1.94 1.03 13.70
N LEU A 160 2.58 0.23 12.86
CA LEU A 160 4.04 0.22 12.70
C LEU A 160 4.60 1.57 12.19
N PRO A 161 4.13 2.16 11.08
CA PRO A 161 4.57 3.49 10.68
C PRO A 161 4.26 4.57 11.72
N MET A 162 3.14 4.48 12.45
CA MET A 162 2.83 5.42 13.53
C MET A 162 3.81 5.29 14.71
N ALA A 163 4.16 4.07 15.11
CA ALA A 163 5.11 3.81 16.18
C ALA A 163 6.53 4.30 15.82
N LEU A 164 7.00 3.95 14.63
CA LEU A 164 8.33 4.34 14.17
C LEU A 164 8.44 5.86 13.91
N THR A 165 7.36 6.54 13.57
CA THR A 165 7.35 8.01 13.45
C THR A 165 7.01 8.72 14.77
N LEU A 166 6.88 7.97 15.89
CA LEU A 166 6.59 8.48 17.24
C LEU A 166 5.29 9.31 17.33
N ARG A 167 4.24 8.87 16.66
CA ARG A 167 2.91 9.50 16.73
C ARG A 167 2.15 9.03 17.99
N TRP A 168 2.68 9.36 19.17
CA TRP A 168 2.19 8.84 20.45
C TRP A 168 0.70 9.08 20.70
N ARG A 169 0.20 10.27 20.32
CA ARG A 169 -1.25 10.56 20.46
C ARG A 169 -2.09 9.59 19.63
N ALA A 170 -1.72 9.35 18.38
CA ALA A 170 -2.43 8.39 17.52
C ALA A 170 -2.34 6.97 18.07
N LEU A 171 -1.19 6.56 18.61
CA LEU A 171 -1.02 5.25 19.24
C LEU A 171 -1.85 5.09 20.50
N LEU A 172 -1.88 6.11 21.38
CA LEU A 172 -2.69 6.09 22.60
C LEU A 172 -4.19 6.03 22.26
N VAL A 173 -4.65 6.83 21.29
CA VAL A 173 -6.05 6.79 20.85
C VAL A 173 -6.39 5.44 20.22
N THR A 174 -5.47 4.87 19.40
CA THR A 174 -5.63 3.53 18.83
C THR A 174 -5.74 2.48 19.93
N GLY A 175 -4.83 2.49 20.90
CA GLY A 175 -4.84 1.57 22.03
C GLY A 175 -6.11 1.68 22.86
N ALA A 176 -6.53 2.90 23.19
CA ALA A 176 -7.77 3.14 23.91
C ALA A 176 -8.99 2.65 23.12
N ALA A 177 -9.06 2.94 21.83
CA ALA A 177 -10.16 2.49 20.98
C ALA A 177 -10.20 0.95 20.86
N LEU A 178 -9.03 0.29 20.74
CA LEU A 178 -8.94 -1.18 20.74
C LEU A 178 -9.43 -1.76 22.09
N LEU A 179 -9.02 -1.18 23.21
CA LEU A 179 -9.46 -1.63 24.54
C LEU A 179 -10.99 -1.45 24.74
N VAL A 180 -11.52 -0.31 24.34
CA VAL A 180 -12.98 -0.04 24.46
C VAL A 180 -13.79 -0.96 23.57
N THR A 181 -13.30 -1.27 22.38
CA THR A 181 -14.03 -2.12 21.43
C THR A 181 -13.79 -3.61 21.63
N ALA A 182 -12.74 -4.00 22.38
CA ALA A 182 -12.38 -5.41 22.56
C ALA A 182 -13.52 -6.29 23.11
N PRO A 183 -14.33 -5.86 24.09
CA PRO A 183 -15.44 -6.68 24.61
C PRO A 183 -16.55 -6.94 23.60
N PHE A 184 -16.70 -6.11 22.57
CA PHE A 184 -17.75 -6.19 21.55
C PHE A 184 -17.31 -6.93 20.29
N LEU A 185 -16.04 -7.32 20.21
CA LEU A 185 -15.44 -7.95 19.05
C LEU A 185 -15.07 -9.41 19.32
N PRO A 186 -15.18 -10.30 18.35
CA PRO A 186 -14.97 -11.73 18.52
C PRO A 186 -13.48 -12.13 18.58
N TRP A 187 -12.71 -11.53 19.52
CA TRP A 187 -11.30 -11.82 19.71
C TRP A 187 -11.02 -13.28 20.07
N GLY A 188 -11.90 -13.90 20.87
CA GLY A 188 -11.75 -15.30 21.26
C GLY A 188 -11.72 -16.22 20.05
N SER A 189 -12.65 -16.05 19.12
CA SER A 189 -12.71 -16.83 17.87
C SER A 189 -11.49 -16.56 16.99
N TYR A 190 -11.10 -15.28 16.84
CA TYR A 190 -9.91 -14.92 16.07
C TYR A 190 -8.63 -15.56 16.59
N ILE A 191 -8.41 -15.50 17.91
CA ILE A 191 -7.21 -16.07 18.54
C ILE A 191 -7.22 -17.60 18.41
N ALA A 192 -8.35 -18.24 18.60
CA ALA A 192 -8.49 -19.69 18.46
C ALA A 192 -8.14 -20.18 17.03
N GLN A 193 -8.41 -19.36 16.02
CA GLN A 193 -8.16 -19.71 14.62
C GLN A 193 -6.85 -19.14 14.07
N PHE A 194 -6.05 -18.40 14.87
CA PHE A 194 -4.89 -17.66 14.39
C PHE A 194 -3.85 -18.54 13.66
N GLY A 195 -3.63 -19.76 14.15
CA GLY A 195 -2.71 -20.71 13.53
C GLY A 195 -3.16 -21.09 12.11
N ASP A 196 -4.44 -21.45 11.95
CA ASP A 196 -5.03 -21.82 10.67
C ASP A 196 -5.07 -20.64 9.70
N LEU A 197 -5.38 -19.44 10.22
CA LEU A 197 -5.39 -18.21 9.42
C LEU A 197 -4.01 -17.87 8.88
N SER A 198 -2.97 -17.99 9.72
CA SER A 198 -1.59 -17.72 9.30
C SER A 198 -1.12 -18.70 8.23
N THR A 199 -1.46 -19.97 8.36
CA THR A 199 -1.17 -21.01 7.38
C THR A 199 -1.91 -20.77 6.07
N ALA A 200 -3.21 -20.47 6.16
CA ALA A 200 -4.02 -20.14 4.98
C ALA A 200 -3.48 -18.92 4.23
N LEU A 201 -3.11 -17.84 4.95
CA LEU A 201 -2.49 -16.67 4.33
C LEU A 201 -1.18 -16.99 3.63
N ALA A 202 -0.31 -17.78 4.26
CA ALA A 202 0.96 -18.17 3.67
C ALA A 202 0.75 -18.95 2.37
N THR A 203 -0.24 -19.86 2.34
CA THR A 203 -0.57 -20.66 1.15
C THR A 203 -1.23 -19.82 0.06
N GLN A 204 -2.18 -18.95 0.40
CA GLN A 204 -2.93 -18.13 -0.56
C GLN A 204 -2.05 -17.07 -1.24
N SER A 205 -1.01 -16.62 -0.57
CA SER A 205 -0.12 -15.56 -1.07
C SER A 205 1.21 -16.07 -1.59
N ASP A 206 1.39 -17.38 -1.74
CA ASP A 206 2.67 -18.01 -2.12
C ASP A 206 3.86 -17.48 -1.26
N GLY A 207 3.60 -17.25 0.05
CA GLY A 207 4.56 -16.65 0.98
C GLY A 207 4.62 -15.12 0.92
N GLY A 208 3.95 -14.48 -0.04
CA GLY A 208 3.92 -13.03 -0.20
C GLY A 208 5.14 -12.44 -0.91
N LEU A 209 5.25 -11.10 -0.90
CA LEU A 209 6.27 -10.36 -1.64
C LEU A 209 7.35 -9.72 -0.74
N SER A 210 7.22 -9.83 0.59
CA SER A 210 8.23 -9.32 1.54
C SER A 210 9.42 -10.29 1.69
N ALA A 211 10.36 -9.91 2.55
CA ALA A 211 11.50 -10.76 2.91
C ALA A 211 11.08 -12.11 3.52
N THR A 212 9.86 -12.22 4.07
CA THR A 212 9.39 -13.48 4.66
C THR A 212 9.12 -14.58 3.64
N ALA A 213 8.86 -14.24 2.38
CA ALA A 213 8.81 -15.20 1.28
C ALA A 213 10.18 -15.80 0.94
N LEU A 214 11.26 -15.07 1.24
CA LEU A 214 12.65 -15.45 1.03
C LEU A 214 13.43 -15.19 2.32
N PRO A 215 13.37 -16.08 3.34
CA PRO A 215 13.84 -15.81 4.70
C PRO A 215 15.29 -15.34 4.83
N TRP A 216 16.15 -15.71 3.89
CA TRP A 216 17.52 -15.22 3.83
C TRP A 216 17.64 -13.71 3.54
N LEU A 217 16.56 -13.07 3.03
CA LEU A 217 16.48 -11.61 2.85
C LEU A 217 16.12 -10.86 4.13
N ILE A 218 15.64 -11.52 5.18
CA ILE A 218 15.22 -10.85 6.42
C ILE A 218 16.37 -10.05 7.05
N PRO A 219 17.59 -10.61 7.24
CA PRO A 219 18.72 -9.84 7.76
C PRO A 219 19.08 -8.64 6.85
N VAL A 220 19.01 -8.83 5.55
CA VAL A 220 19.30 -7.76 4.56
C VAL A 220 18.27 -6.64 4.67
N ALA A 221 16.98 -6.98 4.72
CA ALA A 221 15.89 -6.01 4.87
C ALA A 221 16.04 -5.23 6.18
N PHE A 222 16.31 -5.92 7.29
CA PHE A 222 16.48 -5.30 8.60
C PHE A 222 17.67 -4.34 8.62
N ALA A 223 18.82 -4.77 8.15
CA ALA A 223 20.01 -3.92 8.05
C ALA A 223 19.75 -2.70 7.16
N ALA A 224 19.14 -2.91 5.98
CA ALA A 224 18.83 -1.82 5.06
C ALA A 224 17.84 -0.80 5.67
N LEU A 225 16.83 -1.25 6.43
CA LEU A 225 15.91 -0.36 7.15
C LEU A 225 16.63 0.47 8.22
N LEU A 226 17.56 -0.13 8.98
CA LEU A 226 18.39 0.62 9.94
C LEU A 226 19.20 1.71 9.22
N PHE A 227 19.81 1.39 8.08
CA PHE A 227 20.57 2.34 7.29
C PHE A 227 19.69 3.40 6.60
N ALA A 228 18.47 3.08 6.20
CA ALA A 228 17.53 4.04 5.65
C ALA A 228 17.13 5.12 6.67
N GLY A 229 17.24 4.79 7.97
CA GLY A 229 16.90 5.66 9.08
C GLY A 229 15.41 5.65 9.41
N ARG A 230 15.09 5.96 10.68
CA ARG A 230 13.77 5.76 11.31
C ARG A 230 12.59 6.25 10.48
N GLU A 231 12.64 7.46 9.96
CA GLU A 231 11.52 8.05 9.21
C GLU A 231 11.20 7.29 7.92
N ARG A 232 12.24 6.90 7.16
CA ARG A 232 12.04 6.12 5.92
C ARG A 232 11.70 4.66 6.25
N ALA A 233 12.36 4.10 7.24
CA ALA A 233 12.08 2.74 7.71
C ALA A 233 10.62 2.58 8.15
N ALA A 234 10.03 3.62 8.76
CA ALA A 234 8.62 3.62 9.16
C ALA A 234 7.66 3.28 8.02
N TRP A 235 7.93 3.78 6.82
CA TRP A 235 7.10 3.57 5.65
C TRP A 235 7.46 2.31 4.86
N LEU A 236 8.70 1.85 4.99
CA LEU A 236 9.24 0.72 4.23
C LEU A 236 9.14 -0.62 5.00
N ALA A 237 9.00 -0.59 6.32
CA ALA A 237 9.05 -1.78 7.16
C ALA A 237 7.93 -2.78 6.84
N VAL A 238 6.69 -2.29 6.61
CA VAL A 238 5.56 -3.17 6.28
C VAL A 238 5.78 -3.89 4.95
N PRO A 239 6.02 -3.22 3.81
CA PRO A 239 6.27 -3.91 2.55
C PRO A 239 7.48 -4.85 2.60
N ALA A 240 8.50 -4.51 3.38
CA ALA A 240 9.75 -5.27 3.42
C ALA A 240 9.73 -6.49 4.35
N LEU A 241 9.05 -6.41 5.50
CA LEU A 241 9.18 -7.40 6.58
C LEU A 241 7.84 -7.98 7.06
N TRP A 242 6.69 -7.37 6.74
CA TRP A 242 5.42 -7.93 7.20
C TRP A 242 5.16 -9.29 6.52
N PRO A 243 4.77 -10.31 7.27
CA PRO A 243 4.52 -11.64 6.70
C PRO A 243 3.40 -11.62 5.66
N THR A 244 3.55 -12.46 4.63
CA THR A 244 2.51 -12.70 3.60
C THR A 244 1.97 -11.44 2.93
N THR A 245 2.85 -10.44 2.69
CA THR A 245 2.47 -9.19 2.05
C THR A 245 2.00 -9.42 0.63
N GLN A 246 0.88 -8.81 0.29
CA GLN A 246 0.43 -8.65 -1.09
C GLN A 246 1.08 -7.41 -1.72
N TRP A 247 1.02 -7.32 -3.03
CA TRP A 247 1.67 -6.24 -3.78
C TRP A 247 1.22 -4.84 -3.36
N TYR A 248 -0.07 -4.66 -3.10
CA TYR A 248 -0.63 -3.38 -2.68
C TYR A 248 -0.15 -2.90 -1.29
N TYR A 249 0.53 -3.73 -0.47
CA TYR A 249 1.16 -3.24 0.76
C TYR A 249 2.25 -2.21 0.49
N SER A 250 2.82 -2.25 -0.71
CA SER A 250 3.83 -1.30 -1.18
C SER A 250 3.33 0.14 -1.28
N THR A 251 2.01 0.37 -1.23
CA THR A 251 1.44 1.73 -1.18
C THR A 251 1.87 2.51 0.06
N LEU A 252 2.17 1.82 1.18
CA LEU A 252 2.71 2.46 2.38
C LEU A 252 4.12 3.02 2.19
N ALA A 253 4.90 2.46 1.27
CA ALA A 253 6.27 2.89 1.02
C ALA A 253 6.38 4.26 0.34
N VAL A 254 5.31 4.73 -0.31
CA VAL A 254 5.32 5.91 -1.19
C VAL A 254 6.03 7.14 -0.59
N PRO A 255 5.86 7.51 0.71
CA PRO A 255 6.55 8.67 1.28
C PRO A 255 8.09 8.55 1.34
N ALA A 256 8.62 7.32 1.25
CA ALA A 256 10.04 7.04 1.38
C ALA A 256 10.72 6.67 0.05
N LEU A 257 9.94 6.47 -1.03
CA LEU A 257 10.48 5.99 -2.31
C LEU A 257 11.28 7.08 -3.04
N THR A 258 12.44 6.68 -3.54
CA THR A 258 13.12 7.38 -4.65
C THR A 258 12.56 6.88 -5.98
N PRO A 259 12.76 7.59 -7.12
CA PRO A 259 12.26 7.13 -8.42
C PRO A 259 12.69 5.70 -8.77
N LEU A 260 13.95 5.35 -8.52
CA LEU A 260 14.47 4.00 -8.77
C LEU A 260 13.84 2.95 -7.84
N ALA A 261 13.70 3.28 -6.54
CA ALA A 261 13.04 2.38 -5.58
C ALA A 261 11.56 2.18 -5.94
N ALA A 262 10.88 3.25 -6.43
CA ALA A 262 9.51 3.16 -6.90
C ALA A 262 9.37 2.27 -8.14
N ALA A 263 10.33 2.35 -9.08
CA ALA A 263 10.34 1.48 -10.24
C ALA A 263 10.51 0.00 -9.87
N VAL A 264 11.37 -0.29 -8.90
CA VAL A 264 11.64 -1.68 -8.45
C VAL A 264 10.43 -2.25 -7.69
N ILE A 265 9.88 -1.51 -6.72
CA ILE A 265 8.76 -1.99 -5.91
C ILE A 265 7.44 -2.08 -6.72
N ALA A 266 7.40 -1.44 -7.89
CA ALA A 266 6.33 -1.58 -8.86
C ALA A 266 6.31 -2.94 -9.57
N ILE A 267 7.31 -3.81 -9.37
CA ILE A 267 7.36 -5.15 -9.95
C ILE A 267 6.82 -6.14 -8.92
N PRO A 268 5.81 -6.98 -9.29
CA PRO A 268 5.19 -7.93 -8.35
C PRO A 268 6.03 -9.21 -8.18
N VAL A 269 7.24 -9.08 -7.66
CA VAL A 269 8.12 -10.23 -7.40
C VAL A 269 8.57 -10.27 -5.95
N PRO A 270 8.73 -11.48 -5.36
CA PRO A 270 9.27 -11.63 -4.01
C PRO A 270 10.61 -10.91 -3.84
N GLY A 271 10.77 -10.17 -2.77
CA GLY A 271 12.00 -9.43 -2.47
C GLY A 271 12.13 -8.06 -3.14
N ALA A 272 11.26 -7.67 -4.09
CA ALA A 272 11.32 -6.34 -4.72
C ALA A 272 11.28 -5.20 -3.68
N ALA A 273 10.46 -5.36 -2.63
CA ALA A 273 10.40 -4.39 -1.53
C ALA A 273 11.75 -4.29 -0.79
N VAL A 274 12.46 -5.40 -0.58
CA VAL A 274 13.79 -5.42 0.05
C VAL A 274 14.81 -4.67 -0.80
N VAL A 275 14.83 -4.94 -2.12
CA VAL A 275 15.70 -4.22 -3.06
C VAL A 275 15.41 -2.72 -3.04
N ALA A 276 14.12 -2.33 -3.01
CA ALA A 276 13.73 -0.92 -2.89
C ALA A 276 14.27 -0.28 -1.60
N VAL A 277 14.20 -0.99 -0.45
CA VAL A 277 14.78 -0.51 0.82
C VAL A 277 16.28 -0.33 0.72
N VAL A 278 17.01 -1.29 0.12
CA VAL A 278 18.46 -1.20 -0.12
C VAL A 278 18.79 0.03 -0.96
N ILE A 279 18.06 0.27 -2.05
CA ILE A 279 18.23 1.46 -2.89
C ILE A 279 18.04 2.74 -2.07
N VAL A 280 16.99 2.82 -1.26
CA VAL A 280 16.72 3.98 -0.39
C VAL A 280 17.83 4.17 0.65
N ALA A 281 18.35 3.09 1.23
CA ALA A 281 19.45 3.13 2.19
C ALA A 281 20.76 3.63 1.57
N VAL A 282 21.11 3.13 0.38
CA VAL A 282 22.33 3.51 -0.34
C VAL A 282 22.23 4.95 -0.84
N THR A 283 21.13 5.35 -1.45
CA THR A 283 20.95 6.72 -1.98
C THR A 283 20.97 7.79 -0.88
N ARG A 284 20.58 7.44 0.35
CA ARG A 284 20.75 8.35 1.49
C ARG A 284 22.20 8.72 1.77
N ARG A 285 23.15 7.79 1.59
CA ARG A 285 24.58 8.02 1.84
C ARG A 285 25.26 8.86 0.75
N THR A 286 24.81 8.71 -0.49
CA THR A 286 25.42 9.38 -1.64
C THR A 286 24.92 10.82 -1.81
N THR A 287 23.75 11.13 -1.30
CA THR A 287 23.21 12.49 -1.25
C THR A 287 23.55 13.14 0.10
N SER A 288 24.77 13.63 0.23
CA SER A 288 25.08 14.57 1.28
C SER A 288 24.21 15.81 1.07
N ARG A 289 23.22 15.99 1.95
CA ARG A 289 22.26 17.09 2.05
C ARG A 289 21.18 17.20 0.95
N ASP A 290 19.98 16.77 1.32
CA ASP A 290 18.70 17.50 1.19
C ASP A 290 18.22 18.04 -0.18
N ARG A 291 18.88 17.79 -1.31
CA ARG A 291 18.43 18.38 -2.59
C ARG A 291 17.33 17.58 -3.31
N LEU A 292 17.29 16.26 -3.21
CA LEU A 292 16.28 15.46 -3.92
C LEU A 292 14.92 15.40 -3.21
N VAL A 293 14.89 15.65 -1.89
CA VAL A 293 13.63 15.74 -1.12
C VAL A 293 13.09 17.16 -1.13
N ALA A 294 13.96 18.18 -1.23
CA ALA A 294 13.55 19.59 -1.34
C ALA A 294 12.78 19.87 -2.64
N ASP A 295 13.14 19.24 -3.76
CA ASP A 295 12.42 19.40 -5.03
C ASP A 295 11.04 18.72 -5.06
N TRP A 296 10.78 17.77 -4.13
CA TRP A 296 9.52 17.03 -4.04
C TRP A 296 8.66 17.40 -2.83
N ARG A 297 9.18 18.17 -1.86
CA ARG A 297 8.47 18.55 -0.63
C ARG A 297 8.48 20.07 -0.40
N PRO A 298 7.51 20.82 -0.87
CA PRO A 298 7.20 22.07 -0.21
C PRO A 298 6.38 21.78 1.05
N GLY A 299 7.01 21.76 2.23
CA GLY A 299 6.38 22.25 3.46
C GLY A 299 5.51 21.35 4.33
N ILE A 300 5.46 20.01 4.17
CA ILE A 300 4.55 19.18 5.00
C ILE A 300 5.19 18.63 6.29
N LEU A 301 6.51 18.65 6.43
CA LEU A 301 7.18 18.17 7.65
C LEU A 301 7.83 19.29 8.49
N GLY A 302 7.32 20.47 8.43
CA GLY A 302 7.74 21.59 9.27
C GLY A 302 6.64 22.04 10.19
N ARG A 303 6.53 21.44 11.38
CA ARG A 303 6.58 22.00 12.73
C ARG A 303 5.83 21.11 13.73
N PRO A 304 6.39 21.00 14.96
CA PRO A 304 5.83 20.20 16.03
C PRO A 304 4.49 20.72 16.52
#